data_4c80f185b1e2d49d3c437a198c38b94b
#
_entry.id   4c80f185b1e2d49d3c437a198c38b94b
#
_cell.length_a   1.000
_cell.length_b   1.000
_cell.length_c   1.000
_cell.angle_alpha   90.00
_cell.angle_beta   90.00
_cell.angle_gamma   90.00
#
_symmetry.space_group_name_H-M   'P 1'
#
loop_
_entity.id
_entity.type
_entity.pdbx_description
1 polymer ?
#
loop_
_entity_poly.entity_id
_entity_poly.type
_entity_poly.pdbx_seq_one_letter_code
_entity_poly.pdbx_strand_id
1 'polypeptide(L)'
;NGERFVVDSFVGWPADMVAKKILKRSVLIGHDAVANRTMLDLHRPLERGLLKEGSDKDVEAVRELLKHLLGLVGVSATGKVDASDVRAVVGVPAAALRTNKQYLRNSMKGIVDSLLIVSEPFAVAYGLDALLHTMIIDIGAGTTDFCVMKGRYPTEEDQRTLTVAGDSIDAQLLKLIEERYPQANVTIYMVRDWKEKYSFVGRAPQKAIVTAPVKGVPTPLDITTELKTACETVVPPIIETMLDLLARVEPEFQERVRNNIILSGGGGLIRGLSEALEKALEQVGGGKVRYMEDPVFIGSDGGLALAIDAPEGDWEKLSA
;
A
#
# COMPACT_ATOMS: atom_id res chain seq x y z
N ASN A 1 18.46 -13.53 -1.95
CA ASN A 1 19.23 -13.36 -0.70
C ASN A 1 18.37 -12.83 0.46
N GLY A 2 17.07 -12.55 0.28
CA GLY A 2 16.14 -12.15 1.33
C GLY A 2 16.28 -10.70 1.81
N GLU A 3 16.99 -9.85 1.08
CA GLU A 3 17.06 -8.42 1.38
C GLU A 3 15.71 -7.75 1.13
N ARG A 4 15.33 -6.83 2.02
CA ARG A 4 14.06 -6.12 1.99
C ARG A 4 14.30 -4.63 1.96
N PHE A 5 13.59 -3.93 1.08
CA PHE A 5 13.67 -2.47 0.94
C PHE A 5 12.28 -1.86 0.97
N VAL A 6 12.15 -0.72 1.65
CA VAL A 6 10.97 0.14 1.59
C VAL A 6 11.39 1.43 0.92
N VAL A 7 10.69 1.82 -0.14
CA VAL A 7 10.96 3.05 -0.88
C VAL A 7 9.66 3.83 -1.00
N ASP A 8 9.66 5.07 -0.51
CA ASP A 8 8.53 5.97 -0.70
C ASP A 8 8.31 6.21 -2.20
N SER A 9 7.07 6.13 -2.66
CA SER A 9 6.72 6.30 -4.06
C SER A 9 6.73 7.77 -4.48
N PHE A 10 7.93 8.38 -4.44
CA PHE A 10 8.17 9.74 -4.87
C PHE A 10 9.44 9.83 -5.72
N VAL A 11 9.37 10.61 -6.79
CA VAL A 11 10.49 10.93 -7.69
C VAL A 11 10.47 12.43 -7.93
N GLY A 12 11.63 13.08 -7.85
CA GLY A 12 11.71 14.52 -8.03
C GLY A 12 12.98 14.96 -8.75
N TRP A 13 12.83 15.92 -9.63
CA TRP A 13 13.93 16.58 -10.32
C TRP A 13 14.14 17.98 -9.75
N PRO A 14 15.39 18.50 -9.69
CA PRO A 14 15.63 19.86 -9.24
C PRO A 14 14.77 20.87 -10.03
N ALA A 15 13.99 21.68 -9.31
CA ALA A 15 13.03 22.61 -9.92
C ALA A 15 13.68 23.72 -10.73
N ASP A 16 14.92 24.10 -10.37
CA ASP A 16 15.67 25.17 -11.00
C ASP A 16 17.21 25.00 -10.88
N MET A 17 17.97 25.98 -11.38
CA MET A 17 19.44 26.00 -11.33
C MET A 17 19.98 26.05 -9.89
N VAL A 18 19.28 26.70 -8.97
CA VAL A 18 19.69 26.83 -7.57
C VAL A 18 19.56 25.48 -6.87
N ALA A 19 18.41 24.85 -7.03
CA ALA A 19 18.15 23.50 -6.55
C ALA A 19 19.19 22.49 -7.10
N LYS A 20 19.47 22.54 -8.41
CA LYS A 20 20.48 21.68 -9.05
C LYS A 20 21.88 21.89 -8.47
N LYS A 21 22.26 23.13 -8.18
CA LYS A 21 23.56 23.47 -7.57
C LYS A 21 23.66 22.96 -6.12
N ILE A 22 22.57 23.03 -5.36
CA ILE A 22 22.54 22.58 -3.96
C ILE A 22 22.52 21.06 -3.87
N LEU A 23 21.63 20.40 -4.61
CA LEU A 23 21.40 18.97 -4.51
C LEU A 23 22.50 18.13 -5.17
N LYS A 24 23.17 18.66 -6.20
CA LYS A 24 24.24 17.97 -6.97
C LYS A 24 23.82 16.59 -7.51
N ARG A 25 22.54 16.37 -7.67
CA ARG A 25 21.90 15.17 -8.21
C ARG A 25 20.89 15.58 -9.27
N SER A 26 20.71 14.73 -10.29
CA SER A 26 19.75 14.97 -11.38
C SER A 26 18.34 14.51 -11.03
N VAL A 27 18.22 13.53 -10.13
CA VAL A 27 16.94 12.96 -9.66
C VAL A 27 17.11 12.51 -8.22
N LEU A 28 16.07 12.68 -7.42
CA LEU A 28 15.95 12.13 -6.07
C LEU A 28 14.74 11.23 -5.99
N ILE A 29 14.83 10.13 -5.24
CA ILE A 29 13.80 9.10 -5.16
C ILE A 29 13.55 8.74 -3.70
N GLY A 30 12.32 8.35 -3.38
CA GLY A 30 11.94 7.88 -2.07
C GLY A 30 12.01 8.98 -1.00
N HIS A 31 12.49 8.62 0.17
CA HIS A 31 12.63 9.52 1.32
C HIS A 31 13.45 10.78 0.99
N ASP A 32 14.53 10.64 0.20
CA ASP A 32 15.36 11.79 -0.21
C ASP A 32 14.52 12.80 -1.01
N ALA A 33 13.60 12.35 -1.87
CA ALA A 33 12.72 13.23 -2.63
C ALA A 33 11.74 13.97 -1.71
N VAL A 34 11.14 13.28 -0.75
CA VAL A 34 10.21 13.88 0.23
C VAL A 34 10.93 14.88 1.12
N ALA A 35 12.11 14.56 1.62
CA ALA A 35 12.90 15.42 2.49
C ALA A 35 13.33 16.72 1.80
N ASN A 36 13.56 16.68 0.48
CA ASN A 36 13.99 17.83 -0.33
C ASN A 36 12.88 18.41 -1.21
N ARG A 37 11.63 18.09 -0.98
CA ARG A 37 10.47 18.41 -1.84
C ARG A 37 10.31 19.87 -2.24
N THR A 38 10.75 20.80 -1.40
CA THR A 38 10.67 22.24 -1.67
C THR A 38 11.61 22.71 -2.79
N MET A 39 12.61 21.89 -3.13
CA MET A 39 13.59 22.16 -4.18
C MET A 39 13.31 21.32 -5.45
N LEU A 40 12.25 20.53 -5.45
CA LEU A 40 11.97 19.53 -6.51
C LEU A 40 10.65 19.78 -7.22
N ASP A 41 10.66 19.53 -8.52
CA ASP A 41 9.47 19.16 -9.27
C ASP A 41 9.15 17.69 -8.90
N LEU A 42 8.21 17.51 -7.96
CA LEU A 42 7.95 16.25 -7.26
C LEU A 42 6.77 15.53 -7.89
N HIS A 43 7.00 14.27 -8.26
CA HIS A 43 6.01 13.37 -8.83
C HIS A 43 5.76 12.17 -7.93
N ARG A 44 4.51 11.67 -7.94
CA ARG A 44 4.12 10.43 -7.28
C ARG A 44 3.79 9.39 -8.36
N PRO A 45 4.70 8.42 -8.64
CA PRO A 45 4.53 7.43 -9.71
C PRO A 45 3.37 6.48 -9.52
N LEU A 46 2.93 6.27 -8.27
CA LEU A 46 1.82 5.38 -7.93
C LEU A 46 0.59 6.19 -7.50
N GLU A 47 -0.56 5.85 -8.07
CA GLU A 47 -1.86 6.36 -7.66
C GLU A 47 -2.80 5.18 -7.44
N ARG A 48 -3.38 5.07 -6.24
CA ARG A 48 -4.30 3.98 -5.86
C ARG A 48 -3.70 2.58 -6.15
N GLY A 49 -2.44 2.37 -5.76
CA GLY A 49 -1.74 1.09 -5.96
C GLY A 49 -1.35 0.77 -7.41
N LEU A 50 -1.64 1.66 -8.37
CA LEU A 50 -1.34 1.48 -9.79
C LEU A 50 -0.32 2.50 -10.26
N LEU A 51 0.43 2.14 -11.30
CA LEU A 51 1.32 3.09 -11.98
C LEU A 51 0.48 4.22 -12.61
N LYS A 52 0.86 5.45 -12.33
CA LYS A 52 0.16 6.62 -12.82
C LYS A 52 0.37 6.78 -14.34
N GLU A 53 -0.73 6.79 -15.07
CA GLU A 53 -0.77 7.12 -16.48
C GLU A 53 -1.05 8.62 -16.60
N GLY A 54 -0.07 9.39 -17.07
CA GLY A 54 -0.21 10.84 -17.11
C GLY A 54 0.71 11.49 -18.13
N SER A 55 1.35 12.58 -17.74
CA SER A 55 2.32 13.30 -18.56
C SER A 55 3.58 12.48 -18.82
N ASP A 56 4.38 12.89 -19.82
CA ASP A 56 5.70 12.27 -20.09
C ASP A 56 6.59 12.23 -18.83
N LYS A 57 6.43 13.22 -17.94
CA LYS A 57 7.12 13.27 -16.64
C LYS A 57 6.65 12.19 -15.68
N ASP A 58 5.36 11.87 -15.64
CA ASP A 58 4.85 10.79 -14.81
C ASP A 58 5.37 9.43 -15.30
N VAL A 59 5.44 9.23 -16.62
CA VAL A 59 6.04 8.03 -17.23
C VAL A 59 7.54 7.92 -16.88
N GLU A 60 8.27 9.04 -16.97
CA GLU A 60 9.68 9.10 -16.58
C GLU A 60 9.86 8.77 -15.09
N ALA A 61 8.99 9.32 -14.22
CA ALA A 61 9.01 9.05 -12.78
C ALA A 61 8.81 7.57 -12.45
N VAL A 62 7.88 6.90 -13.13
CA VAL A 62 7.69 5.45 -13.00
C VAL A 62 8.98 4.69 -13.35
N ARG A 63 9.58 5.02 -14.48
CA ARG A 63 10.82 4.34 -14.94
C ARG A 63 12.00 4.58 -14.00
N GLU A 64 12.16 5.80 -13.50
CA GLU A 64 13.23 6.11 -12.54
C GLU A 64 13.03 5.37 -11.20
N LEU A 65 11.79 5.28 -10.71
CA LEU A 65 11.48 4.48 -9.52
C LEU A 65 11.83 2.99 -9.72
N LEU A 66 11.41 2.39 -10.84
CA LEU A 66 11.68 0.98 -11.16
C LEU A 66 13.19 0.71 -11.29
N LYS A 67 13.94 1.57 -11.99
CA LYS A 67 15.40 1.48 -12.09
C LYS A 67 16.08 1.60 -10.72
N HIS A 68 15.59 2.49 -9.86
CA HIS A 68 16.11 2.65 -8.52
C HIS A 68 15.93 1.38 -7.69
N LEU A 69 14.73 0.79 -7.70
CA LEU A 69 14.46 -0.48 -7.01
C LEU A 69 15.38 -1.60 -7.49
N LEU A 70 15.57 -1.72 -8.80
CA LEU A 70 16.49 -2.71 -9.38
C LEU A 70 17.95 -2.44 -8.98
N GLY A 71 18.33 -1.15 -8.92
CA GLY A 71 19.66 -0.74 -8.48
C GLY A 71 19.96 -1.13 -7.04
N LEU A 72 18.96 -1.05 -6.14
CA LEU A 72 19.11 -1.49 -4.75
C LEU A 72 19.44 -2.98 -4.67
N VAL A 73 18.74 -3.81 -5.45
CA VAL A 73 19.00 -5.26 -5.52
C VAL A 73 20.37 -5.57 -6.13
N GLY A 74 20.73 -4.85 -7.18
CA GLY A 74 22.02 -5.05 -7.88
C GLY A 74 23.23 -4.65 -7.07
N VAL A 75 23.15 -3.57 -6.29
CA VAL A 75 24.22 -3.11 -5.40
C VAL A 75 24.51 -4.12 -4.31
N SER A 76 23.48 -4.73 -3.74
CA SER A 76 23.65 -5.72 -2.68
C SER A 76 24.16 -7.08 -3.20
N ALA A 77 23.85 -7.48 -4.41
CA ALA A 77 24.23 -8.80 -4.95
C ALA A 77 25.62 -8.83 -5.61
N THR A 78 25.86 -8.00 -6.63
CA THR A 78 27.08 -8.11 -7.49
C THR A 78 27.61 -6.76 -7.98
N GLY A 79 26.93 -5.66 -7.70
CA GLY A 79 27.26 -4.32 -8.20
C GLY A 79 26.87 -4.08 -9.67
N LYS A 80 26.40 -5.08 -10.40
CA LYS A 80 25.79 -4.96 -11.73
C LYS A 80 24.74 -6.05 -11.91
N VAL A 81 23.51 -5.63 -12.22
CA VAL A 81 22.43 -6.53 -12.65
C VAL A 81 22.14 -6.23 -14.11
N ASP A 82 22.22 -7.26 -14.95
CA ASP A 82 21.75 -7.18 -16.33
C ASP A 82 20.22 -7.38 -16.33
N ALA A 83 19.49 -6.57 -17.08
CA ALA A 83 18.05 -6.71 -17.23
C ALA A 83 17.64 -8.10 -17.76
N SER A 84 18.49 -8.73 -18.56
CA SER A 84 18.29 -10.09 -19.10
C SER A 84 18.31 -11.21 -18.05
N ASP A 85 18.78 -10.92 -16.84
CA ASP A 85 18.90 -11.89 -15.75
C ASP A 85 17.87 -11.68 -14.63
N VAL A 86 16.97 -10.70 -14.79
CA VAL A 86 16.02 -10.33 -13.73
C VAL A 86 14.64 -10.82 -14.03
N ARG A 87 14.07 -11.59 -13.10
CA ARG A 87 12.65 -11.94 -13.06
C ARG A 87 11.97 -11.15 -11.95
N ALA A 88 10.83 -10.53 -12.25
CA ALA A 88 10.10 -9.73 -11.29
C ALA A 88 8.70 -10.28 -11.04
N VAL A 89 8.32 -10.40 -9.78
CA VAL A 89 6.91 -10.56 -9.37
C VAL A 89 6.42 -9.21 -8.86
N VAL A 90 5.29 -8.74 -9.41
CA VAL A 90 4.71 -7.45 -9.05
C VAL A 90 3.30 -7.65 -8.54
N GLY A 91 3.06 -7.22 -7.30
CA GLY A 91 1.73 -7.10 -6.73
C GLY A 91 0.99 -5.90 -7.32
N VAL A 92 -0.29 -6.09 -7.64
CA VAL A 92 -1.21 -5.04 -8.07
C VAL A 92 -2.52 -5.17 -7.28
N PRO A 93 -3.31 -4.09 -7.15
CA PRO A 93 -4.63 -4.18 -6.55
C PRO A 93 -5.49 -5.28 -7.18
N ALA A 94 -6.31 -5.93 -6.38
CA ALA A 94 -7.10 -7.10 -6.80
C ALA A 94 -7.97 -6.83 -8.03
N ALA A 95 -8.57 -5.63 -8.13
CA ALA A 95 -9.41 -5.22 -9.26
C ALA A 95 -8.65 -4.45 -10.37
N ALA A 96 -7.32 -4.60 -10.47
CA ALA A 96 -6.54 -3.94 -11.51
C ALA A 96 -7.01 -4.35 -12.92
N LEU A 97 -7.36 -3.36 -13.75
CA LEU A 97 -7.83 -3.58 -15.11
C LEU A 97 -6.73 -4.11 -16.03
N ARG A 98 -7.13 -4.74 -17.16
CA ARG A 98 -6.18 -5.21 -18.17
C ARG A 98 -5.27 -4.10 -18.70
N THR A 99 -5.81 -2.88 -18.86
CA THR A 99 -5.05 -1.70 -19.30
C THR A 99 -3.94 -1.35 -18.32
N ASN A 100 -4.21 -1.36 -17.02
CA ASN A 100 -3.21 -1.08 -15.99
C ASN A 100 -2.09 -2.13 -15.98
N LYS A 101 -2.45 -3.41 -16.12
CA LYS A 101 -1.47 -4.50 -16.25
C LYS A 101 -0.64 -4.36 -17.53
N GLN A 102 -1.25 -3.93 -18.64
CA GLN A 102 -0.52 -3.69 -19.89
C GLN A 102 0.43 -2.49 -19.76
N TYR A 103 0.01 -1.41 -19.10
CA TYR A 103 0.88 -0.28 -18.84
C TYR A 103 2.08 -0.66 -17.96
N LEU A 104 1.86 -1.45 -16.90
CA LEU A 104 2.94 -2.00 -16.08
C LEU A 104 3.93 -2.81 -16.93
N ARG A 105 3.43 -3.73 -17.77
CA ARG A 105 4.28 -4.52 -18.70
C ARG A 105 5.15 -3.63 -19.58
N ASN A 106 4.55 -2.60 -20.17
CA ASN A 106 5.27 -1.67 -21.04
C ASN A 106 6.34 -0.87 -20.25
N SER A 107 6.05 -0.50 -19.02
CA SER A 107 6.98 0.23 -18.16
C SER A 107 8.17 -0.63 -17.71
N MET A 108 7.98 -1.95 -17.61
CA MET A 108 9.01 -2.91 -17.20
C MET A 108 9.91 -3.39 -18.35
N LYS A 109 9.54 -3.13 -19.62
CA LYS A 109 10.37 -3.49 -20.78
C LYS A 109 11.74 -2.84 -20.73
N GLY A 110 12.79 -3.64 -20.93
CA GLY A 110 14.17 -3.21 -20.83
C GLY A 110 14.68 -2.97 -19.41
N ILE A 111 13.85 -3.29 -18.39
CA ILE A 111 14.20 -3.21 -16.97
C ILE A 111 14.33 -4.62 -16.39
N VAL A 112 13.46 -5.54 -16.78
CA VAL A 112 13.50 -6.95 -16.39
C VAL A 112 13.29 -7.86 -17.60
N ASP A 113 13.76 -9.12 -17.51
CA ASP A 113 13.56 -10.13 -18.56
C ASP A 113 12.14 -10.67 -18.56
N SER A 114 11.66 -11.04 -17.40
CA SER A 114 10.37 -11.72 -17.24
C SER A 114 9.57 -11.15 -16.08
N LEU A 115 8.26 -11.17 -16.22
CA LEU A 115 7.31 -10.59 -15.29
C LEU A 115 6.22 -11.59 -14.92
N LEU A 116 5.87 -11.65 -13.64
CA LEU A 116 4.66 -12.28 -13.11
C LEU A 116 3.85 -11.23 -12.35
N ILE A 117 2.60 -10.99 -12.78
CA ILE A 117 1.69 -10.03 -12.13
C ILE A 117 0.67 -10.80 -11.31
N VAL A 118 0.61 -10.50 -10.02
CA VAL A 118 -0.31 -11.12 -9.07
C VAL A 118 -1.12 -10.06 -8.32
N SER A 119 -2.24 -10.42 -7.70
CA SER A 119 -2.91 -9.49 -6.78
C SER A 119 -2.17 -9.43 -5.45
N GLU A 120 -2.12 -8.23 -4.86
CA GLU A 120 -1.47 -7.99 -3.56
C GLU A 120 -1.96 -8.96 -2.47
N PRO A 121 -3.29 -9.12 -2.24
CA PRO A 121 -3.77 -10.04 -1.21
C PRO A 121 -3.48 -11.52 -1.53
N PHE A 122 -3.34 -11.91 -2.80
CA PHE A 122 -2.90 -13.26 -3.16
C PHE A 122 -1.44 -13.48 -2.80
N ALA A 123 -0.56 -12.51 -3.06
CA ALA A 123 0.84 -12.60 -2.66
C ALA A 123 0.96 -12.74 -1.12
N VAL A 124 0.17 -11.95 -0.36
CA VAL A 124 0.10 -12.08 1.10
C VAL A 124 -0.31 -13.49 1.52
N ALA A 125 -1.41 -14.01 0.94
CA ALA A 125 -1.91 -15.36 1.26
C ALA A 125 -0.87 -16.44 0.95
N TYR A 126 -0.15 -16.29 -0.17
CA TYR A 126 0.89 -17.24 -0.59
C TYR A 126 2.06 -17.24 0.41
N GLY A 127 2.54 -16.06 0.80
CA GLY A 127 3.62 -15.94 1.78
C GLY A 127 3.29 -16.48 3.16
N LEU A 128 1.99 -16.54 3.51
CA LEU A 128 1.49 -17.07 4.77
C LEU A 128 1.09 -18.55 4.72
N ASP A 129 1.18 -19.21 3.57
CA ASP A 129 0.58 -20.53 3.32
C ASP A 129 -0.92 -20.58 3.69
N ALA A 130 -1.63 -19.44 3.48
CA ALA A 130 -3.02 -19.24 3.85
C ALA A 130 -3.94 -19.34 2.61
N LEU A 131 -3.75 -20.38 1.80
CA LEU A 131 -4.35 -20.54 0.48
C LEU A 131 -5.75 -21.18 0.48
N LEU A 132 -6.24 -21.61 1.64
CA LEU A 132 -7.53 -22.31 1.75
C LEU A 132 -8.38 -21.76 2.89
N HIS A 133 -9.65 -21.46 2.59
CA HIS A 133 -10.62 -20.96 3.57
C HIS A 133 -10.14 -19.76 4.38
N THR A 134 -9.49 -18.81 3.71
CA THR A 134 -8.96 -17.60 4.31
C THR A 134 -9.48 -16.38 3.56
N MET A 135 -9.74 -15.29 4.25
CA MET A 135 -9.93 -13.98 3.63
C MET A 135 -8.76 -13.09 3.99
N ILE A 136 -8.11 -12.52 3.00
CA ILE A 136 -7.11 -11.47 3.18
C ILE A 136 -7.79 -10.12 2.96
N ILE A 137 -7.51 -9.16 3.85
CA ILE A 137 -7.89 -7.75 3.72
C ILE A 137 -6.60 -6.96 3.82
N ASP A 138 -6.11 -6.50 2.67
CA ASP A 138 -4.86 -5.73 2.56
C ASP A 138 -5.17 -4.24 2.48
N ILE A 139 -4.80 -3.49 3.51
CA ILE A 139 -5.11 -2.07 3.64
C ILE A 139 -3.83 -1.26 3.41
N GLY A 140 -3.65 -0.82 2.17
CA GLY A 140 -2.52 -0.01 1.75
C GLY A 140 -2.71 1.50 1.96
N ALA A 141 -1.92 2.29 1.25
CA ALA A 141 -2.07 3.74 1.22
C ALA A 141 -3.25 4.17 0.33
N GLY A 142 -3.36 3.62 -0.88
CA GLY A 142 -4.34 4.04 -1.89
C GLY A 142 -5.54 3.14 -2.04
N THR A 143 -5.44 1.86 -1.66
CA THR A 143 -6.49 0.84 -1.81
C THR A 143 -6.62 -0.03 -0.57
N THR A 144 -7.81 -0.60 -0.42
CA THR A 144 -8.08 -1.75 0.45
C THR A 144 -8.51 -2.90 -0.44
N ASP A 145 -7.73 -3.95 -0.47
CA ASP A 145 -7.91 -5.10 -1.34
C ASP A 145 -8.34 -6.34 -0.55
N PHE A 146 -9.33 -7.04 -1.08
CA PHE A 146 -9.91 -8.23 -0.45
C PHE A 146 -9.73 -9.43 -1.37
N CYS A 147 -9.41 -10.58 -0.78
CA CYS A 147 -9.38 -11.84 -1.50
C CYS A 147 -9.81 -13.00 -0.60
N VAL A 148 -10.74 -13.83 -1.10
CA VAL A 148 -11.12 -15.10 -0.49
C VAL A 148 -10.35 -16.24 -1.14
N MET A 149 -9.57 -16.96 -0.35
CA MET A 149 -8.76 -18.09 -0.79
C MET A 149 -9.54 -19.39 -0.70
N LYS A 150 -9.71 -20.05 -1.86
CA LYS A 150 -10.50 -21.28 -2.03
C LYS A 150 -9.66 -22.49 -2.46
N GLY A 151 -8.34 -22.49 -2.19
CA GLY A 151 -7.44 -23.59 -2.60
C GLY A 151 -7.10 -23.60 -4.09
N ARG A 152 -7.33 -22.50 -4.79
CA ARG A 152 -7.01 -22.28 -6.20
C ARG A 152 -6.61 -20.81 -6.43
N TYR A 153 -6.12 -20.48 -7.62
CA TYR A 153 -5.94 -19.08 -8.01
C TYR A 153 -7.28 -18.33 -7.90
N PRO A 154 -7.29 -17.16 -7.23
CA PRO A 154 -8.51 -16.37 -7.08
C PRO A 154 -8.98 -15.80 -8.42
N THR A 155 -10.30 -15.81 -8.60
CA THR A 155 -10.98 -15.17 -9.74
C THR A 155 -11.45 -13.76 -9.37
N GLU A 156 -12.02 -13.03 -10.35
CA GLU A 156 -12.62 -11.71 -10.11
C GLU A 156 -13.77 -11.76 -9.10
N GLU A 157 -14.48 -12.90 -8.97
CA GLU A 157 -15.56 -13.07 -8.01
C GLU A 157 -15.07 -13.20 -6.57
N ASP A 158 -13.86 -13.73 -6.38
CA ASP A 158 -13.23 -13.96 -5.08
C ASP A 158 -12.56 -12.69 -4.52
N GLN A 159 -12.50 -11.60 -5.29
CA GLN A 159 -11.71 -10.42 -4.98
C GLN A 159 -12.52 -9.11 -5.09
N ARG A 160 -12.12 -8.09 -4.32
CA ARG A 160 -12.63 -6.71 -4.40
C ARG A 160 -11.52 -5.73 -4.08
N THR A 161 -11.64 -4.52 -4.62
CA THR A 161 -10.80 -3.37 -4.29
C THR A 161 -11.69 -2.19 -3.91
N LEU A 162 -11.37 -1.55 -2.79
CA LEU A 162 -11.91 -0.25 -2.41
C LEU A 162 -10.84 0.82 -2.61
N THR A 163 -11.24 2.01 -3.05
CA THR A 163 -10.36 3.20 -3.10
C THR A 163 -10.38 4.00 -1.80
N VAL A 164 -10.82 3.38 -0.71
CA VAL A 164 -10.86 3.92 0.65
C VAL A 164 -9.78 3.22 1.46
N ALA A 165 -8.72 3.97 1.85
CA ALA A 165 -7.52 3.43 2.49
C ALA A 165 -6.73 4.55 3.21
N GLY A 166 -5.44 4.38 3.43
CA GLY A 166 -4.60 5.30 4.19
C GLY A 166 -4.64 6.75 3.72
N ASP A 167 -4.58 6.99 2.40
CA ASP A 167 -4.59 8.35 1.83
C ASP A 167 -5.95 9.06 2.04
N SER A 168 -7.07 8.32 2.08
CA SER A 168 -8.38 8.90 2.38
C SER A 168 -8.51 9.32 3.85
N ILE A 169 -7.88 8.55 4.76
CA ILE A 169 -7.78 8.93 6.18
C ILE A 169 -6.94 10.21 6.31
N ASP A 170 -5.79 10.28 5.62
CA ASP A 170 -4.91 11.46 5.65
C ASP A 170 -5.64 12.72 5.19
N ALA A 171 -6.36 12.64 4.05
CA ALA A 171 -7.12 13.77 3.52
C ALA A 171 -8.25 14.21 4.48
N GLN A 172 -8.98 13.26 5.05
CA GLN A 172 -10.05 13.57 6.00
C GLN A 172 -9.50 14.16 7.30
N LEU A 173 -8.38 13.63 7.82
CA LEU A 173 -7.75 14.13 9.04
C LEU A 173 -7.22 15.55 8.83
N LEU A 174 -6.57 15.83 7.70
CA LEU A 174 -6.11 17.17 7.36
C LEU A 174 -7.27 18.17 7.37
N LYS A 175 -8.36 17.84 6.67
CA LYS A 175 -9.57 18.68 6.64
C LYS A 175 -10.12 18.97 8.02
N LEU A 176 -10.27 17.94 8.87
CA LEU A 176 -10.81 18.11 10.24
C LEU A 176 -9.89 18.97 11.12
N ILE A 177 -8.57 18.85 10.96
CA ILE A 177 -7.61 19.67 11.70
C ILE A 177 -7.67 21.12 11.22
N GLU A 178 -7.75 21.37 9.91
CA GLU A 178 -7.87 22.74 9.35
C GLU A 178 -9.17 23.42 9.82
N GLU A 179 -10.29 22.68 9.88
CA GLU A 179 -11.56 23.17 10.39
C GLU A 179 -11.48 23.56 11.88
N ARG A 180 -10.83 22.73 12.71
CA ARG A 180 -10.74 22.97 14.15
C ARG A 180 -9.65 23.97 14.54
N TYR A 181 -8.55 23.96 13.82
CA TYR A 181 -7.37 24.78 14.09
C TYR A 181 -6.99 25.63 12.87
N PRO A 182 -7.82 26.57 12.41
CA PRO A 182 -7.64 27.28 11.13
C PRO A 182 -6.38 28.17 11.09
N GLN A 183 -5.70 28.37 12.20
CA GLN A 183 -4.45 29.13 12.29
C GLN A 183 -3.21 28.22 12.35
N ALA A 184 -3.40 26.92 12.42
CA ALA A 184 -2.31 25.95 12.38
C ALA A 184 -1.84 25.74 10.93
N ASN A 185 -0.53 25.75 10.72
CA ASN A 185 0.06 25.43 9.42
C ASN A 185 0.40 23.92 9.41
N VAL A 186 -0.45 23.13 8.79
CA VAL A 186 -0.36 21.68 8.76
C VAL A 186 -0.25 21.18 7.32
N THR A 187 0.62 20.23 7.09
CA THR A 187 0.79 19.60 5.77
C THR A 187 0.31 18.15 5.79
N ILE A 188 -0.02 17.62 4.62
CA ILE A 188 -0.41 16.21 4.46
C ILE A 188 0.68 15.24 4.97
N TYR A 189 1.95 15.60 4.86
CA TYR A 189 3.07 14.80 5.37
C TYR A 189 3.06 14.69 6.90
N MET A 190 2.82 15.83 7.60
CA MET A 190 2.67 15.84 9.06
C MET A 190 1.49 14.98 9.50
N VAL A 191 0.35 15.10 8.80
CA VAL A 191 -0.86 14.33 9.08
C VAL A 191 -0.63 12.84 8.91
N ARG A 192 0.09 12.43 7.87
CA ARG A 192 0.46 11.03 7.64
C ARG A 192 1.28 10.48 8.79
N ASP A 193 2.34 11.18 9.21
CA ASP A 193 3.17 10.78 10.35
C ASP A 193 2.36 10.64 11.64
N TRP A 194 1.42 11.56 11.88
CA TRP A 194 0.55 11.50 13.06
C TRP A 194 -0.43 10.33 12.99
N LYS A 195 -1.02 10.06 11.82
CA LYS A 195 -1.88 8.90 11.60
C LYS A 195 -1.11 7.60 11.86
N GLU A 196 0.06 7.43 11.25
CA GLU A 196 0.87 6.23 11.41
C GLU A 196 1.23 5.97 12.88
N LYS A 197 1.46 7.02 13.65
CA LYS A 197 1.81 6.91 15.05
C LYS A 197 0.63 6.67 15.99
N TYR A 198 -0.52 7.27 15.72
CA TYR A 198 -1.61 7.37 16.68
C TYR A 198 -2.93 6.77 16.22
N SER A 199 -3.06 6.24 15.00
CA SER A 199 -4.33 5.75 14.44
C SER A 199 -5.04 4.73 15.32
N PHE A 200 -6.36 4.89 15.41
CA PHE A 200 -7.26 4.00 16.14
C PHE A 200 -8.70 4.16 15.68
N VAL A 201 -9.51 3.14 15.94
CA VAL A 201 -10.96 3.16 15.86
C VAL A 201 -11.56 2.76 17.22
N GLY A 202 -12.78 3.20 17.49
CA GLY A 202 -13.46 2.92 18.77
C GLY A 202 -12.90 3.76 19.94
N ARG A 203 -12.39 3.10 20.99
CA ARG A 203 -11.88 3.78 22.19
C ARG A 203 -10.42 4.21 21.99
N ALA A 204 -10.14 5.49 22.23
CA ALA A 204 -8.79 6.02 22.18
C ALA A 204 -7.89 5.32 23.24
N PRO A 205 -6.77 4.71 22.83
CA PRO A 205 -5.82 4.10 23.77
C PRO A 205 -5.07 5.17 24.57
N GLN A 206 -4.85 6.33 23.96
CA GLN A 206 -4.20 7.51 24.56
C GLN A 206 -4.62 8.76 23.79
N LYS A 207 -4.32 9.94 24.33
CA LYS A 207 -4.50 11.19 23.60
C LYS A 207 -3.47 11.32 22.47
N ALA A 208 -3.91 11.76 21.30
CA ALA A 208 -3.06 12.12 20.17
C ALA A 208 -2.70 13.62 20.28
N ILE A 209 -1.66 13.92 21.04
CA ILE A 209 -1.14 15.28 21.16
C ILE A 209 0.05 15.43 20.21
N VAL A 210 -0.07 16.37 19.28
CA VAL A 210 0.91 16.63 18.21
C VAL A 210 1.36 18.08 18.27
N THR A 211 2.50 18.40 17.68
CA THR A 211 2.98 19.78 17.61
C THR A 211 2.88 20.31 16.18
N ALA A 212 2.22 21.44 16.01
CA ALA A 212 2.14 22.16 14.74
C ALA A 212 2.43 23.66 14.92
N PRO A 213 2.94 24.34 13.89
CA PRO A 213 3.10 25.80 13.90
C PRO A 213 1.74 26.49 13.91
N VAL A 214 1.42 27.27 14.96
CA VAL A 214 0.27 28.17 15.00
C VAL A 214 0.80 29.59 14.98
N LYS A 215 0.55 30.33 13.90
CA LYS A 215 1.16 31.66 13.66
C LYS A 215 2.68 31.65 13.81
N GLY A 216 3.35 30.57 13.36
CA GLY A 216 4.79 30.40 13.44
C GLY A 216 5.32 29.90 14.79
N VAL A 217 4.48 29.72 15.82
CA VAL A 217 4.86 29.21 17.14
C VAL A 217 4.54 27.73 17.23
N PRO A 218 5.51 26.84 17.55
CA PRO A 218 5.24 25.42 17.80
C PRO A 218 4.23 25.27 18.95
N THR A 219 3.07 24.71 18.67
CA THR A 219 1.95 24.64 19.60
C THR A 219 1.46 23.19 19.69
N PRO A 220 1.23 22.65 20.91
CA PRO A 220 0.62 21.34 21.08
C PRO A 220 -0.87 21.39 20.72
N LEU A 221 -1.32 20.47 19.88
CA LEU A 221 -2.72 20.30 19.48
C LEU A 221 -3.19 18.91 19.88
N ASP A 222 -4.36 18.82 20.50
CA ASP A 222 -5.04 17.54 20.77
C ASP A 222 -5.94 17.21 19.58
N ILE A 223 -5.49 16.29 18.74
CA ILE A 223 -6.20 15.85 17.53
C ILE A 223 -6.91 14.49 17.71
N THR A 224 -7.11 14.06 18.96
CA THR A 224 -7.65 12.72 19.27
C THR A 224 -9.02 12.47 18.61
N THR A 225 -9.90 13.47 18.66
CA THR A 225 -11.25 13.38 18.08
C THR A 225 -11.21 13.36 16.56
N GLU A 226 -10.42 14.22 15.94
CA GLU A 226 -10.23 14.33 14.49
C GLU A 226 -9.66 13.04 13.93
N LEU A 227 -8.65 12.50 14.60
CA LEU A 227 -7.99 11.24 14.22
C LEU A 227 -8.97 10.06 14.30
N LYS A 228 -9.74 9.97 15.39
CA LYS A 228 -10.80 8.96 15.52
C LYS A 228 -11.78 9.06 14.35
N THR A 229 -12.36 10.26 14.15
CA THR A 229 -13.35 10.49 13.09
C THR A 229 -12.80 10.13 11.72
N ALA A 230 -11.56 10.50 11.41
CA ALA A 230 -10.92 10.18 10.15
C ALA A 230 -10.70 8.66 9.99
N CYS A 231 -10.18 7.97 10.99
CA CYS A 231 -9.98 6.52 10.94
C CYS A 231 -11.29 5.74 10.85
N GLU A 232 -12.36 6.21 11.51
CA GLU A 232 -13.67 5.54 11.47
C GLU A 232 -14.33 5.60 10.08
N THR A 233 -13.91 6.51 9.18
CA THR A 233 -14.49 6.60 7.83
C THR A 233 -14.24 5.36 6.97
N VAL A 234 -13.18 4.62 7.21
CA VAL A 234 -12.85 3.42 6.42
C VAL A 234 -13.56 2.17 6.92
N VAL A 235 -14.07 2.17 8.15
CA VAL A 235 -14.65 0.97 8.79
C VAL A 235 -15.92 0.47 8.11
N PRO A 236 -16.95 1.31 7.83
CA PRO A 236 -18.19 0.83 7.22
C PRO A 236 -17.97 0.20 5.84
N PRO A 237 -17.26 0.81 4.87
CA PRO A 237 -17.07 0.18 3.57
C PRO A 237 -16.23 -1.11 3.64
N ILE A 238 -15.29 -1.23 4.58
CA ILE A 238 -14.55 -2.47 4.80
C ILE A 238 -15.50 -3.57 5.31
N ILE A 239 -16.35 -3.28 6.29
CA ILE A 239 -17.34 -4.23 6.82
C ILE A 239 -18.30 -4.69 5.72
N GLU A 240 -18.87 -3.76 4.95
CA GLU A 240 -19.81 -4.07 3.87
C GLU A 240 -19.18 -5.02 2.84
N THR A 241 -17.96 -4.71 2.39
CA THR A 241 -17.25 -5.54 1.42
C THR A 241 -16.87 -6.90 1.97
N MET A 242 -16.40 -6.96 3.22
CA MET A 242 -16.10 -8.21 3.93
C MET A 242 -17.32 -9.13 3.98
N LEU A 243 -18.47 -8.59 4.38
CA LEU A 243 -19.72 -9.36 4.49
C LEU A 243 -20.28 -9.79 3.12
N ASP A 244 -20.18 -8.92 2.09
CA ASP A 244 -20.56 -9.26 0.71
C ASP A 244 -19.74 -10.45 0.19
N LEU A 245 -18.43 -10.44 0.38
CA LEU A 245 -17.57 -11.55 -0.03
C LEU A 245 -17.84 -12.83 0.76
N LEU A 246 -18.06 -12.74 2.08
CA LEU A 246 -18.44 -13.91 2.90
C LEU A 246 -19.74 -14.54 2.43
N ALA A 247 -20.73 -13.72 2.04
CA ALA A 247 -22.01 -14.21 1.54
C ALA A 247 -21.89 -15.00 0.21
N ARG A 248 -20.81 -14.81 -0.55
CA ARG A 248 -20.51 -15.52 -1.81
C ARG A 248 -19.69 -16.80 -1.62
N VAL A 249 -19.24 -17.07 -0.40
CA VAL A 249 -18.59 -18.33 -0.05
C VAL A 249 -19.66 -19.41 0.08
N GLU A 250 -19.38 -20.61 -0.39
CA GLU A 250 -20.26 -21.76 -0.22
C GLU A 250 -20.62 -21.95 1.26
N PRO A 251 -21.89 -22.17 1.61
CA PRO A 251 -22.38 -22.14 2.99
C PRO A 251 -21.59 -23.01 3.97
N GLU A 252 -21.15 -24.18 3.54
CA GLU A 252 -20.37 -25.12 4.34
C GLU A 252 -18.95 -24.66 4.67
N PHE A 253 -18.43 -23.64 3.97
CA PHE A 253 -17.10 -23.08 4.19
C PHE A 253 -17.11 -21.68 4.83
N GLN A 254 -18.28 -21.01 4.90
CA GLN A 254 -18.40 -19.66 5.45
C GLN A 254 -17.84 -19.55 6.88
N GLU A 255 -18.12 -20.52 7.73
CA GLU A 255 -17.61 -20.53 9.10
C GLU A 255 -16.09 -20.59 9.16
N ARG A 256 -15.47 -21.39 8.29
CA ARG A 256 -14.01 -21.51 8.22
C ARG A 256 -13.37 -20.19 7.78
N VAL A 257 -13.95 -19.55 6.75
CA VAL A 257 -13.44 -18.28 6.21
C VAL A 257 -13.59 -17.16 7.24
N ARG A 258 -14.79 -17.00 7.88
CA ARG A 258 -15.00 -15.90 8.86
C ARG A 258 -14.16 -16.06 10.13
N ASN A 259 -13.71 -17.28 10.44
CA ASN A 259 -12.76 -17.53 11.55
C ASN A 259 -11.28 -17.43 11.12
N ASN A 260 -11.01 -17.10 9.86
CA ASN A 260 -9.67 -17.00 9.32
C ASN A 260 -9.52 -15.76 8.42
N ILE A 261 -9.82 -14.59 8.98
CA ILE A 261 -9.63 -13.29 8.30
C ILE A 261 -8.31 -12.69 8.75
N ILE A 262 -7.50 -12.25 7.79
CA ILE A 262 -6.17 -11.70 8.04
C ILE A 262 -6.10 -10.27 7.50
N LEU A 263 -5.73 -9.34 8.38
CA LEU A 263 -5.41 -7.95 8.01
C LEU A 263 -3.92 -7.85 7.66
N SER A 264 -3.62 -7.27 6.51
CA SER A 264 -2.29 -6.93 6.05
C SER A 264 -2.22 -5.46 5.62
N GLY A 265 -1.03 -5.02 5.20
CA GLY A 265 -0.76 -3.63 4.89
C GLY A 265 -0.69 -2.72 6.12
N GLY A 266 -0.20 -1.50 5.94
CA GLY A 266 -0.03 -0.53 7.03
C GLY A 266 -1.32 -0.15 7.74
N GLY A 267 -2.46 -0.15 7.03
CA GLY A 267 -3.78 0.13 7.60
C GLY A 267 -4.28 -0.98 8.53
N GLY A 268 -3.79 -2.21 8.40
CA GLY A 268 -4.08 -3.31 9.31
C GLY A 268 -3.61 -3.06 10.74
N LEU A 269 -2.67 -2.13 10.94
CA LEU A 269 -2.14 -1.72 12.25
C LEU A 269 -3.00 -0.67 12.96
N ILE A 270 -4.09 -0.19 12.37
CA ILE A 270 -5.03 0.73 13.03
C ILE A 270 -5.61 0.03 14.26
N ARG A 271 -5.30 0.55 15.43
CA ARG A 271 -5.72 -0.05 16.70
C ARG A 271 -7.24 -0.11 16.83
N GLY A 272 -7.77 -1.25 17.24
CA GLY A 272 -9.22 -1.47 17.37
C GLY A 272 -9.95 -1.81 16.08
N LEU A 273 -9.24 -1.89 14.92
CA LEU A 273 -9.87 -2.26 13.66
C LEU A 273 -10.29 -3.73 13.62
N SER A 274 -9.42 -4.65 14.05
CA SER A 274 -9.75 -6.08 14.17
C SER A 274 -10.98 -6.31 15.03
N GLU A 275 -11.06 -5.66 16.18
CA GLU A 275 -12.21 -5.75 17.10
C GLU A 275 -13.48 -5.18 16.48
N ALA A 276 -13.38 -4.09 15.72
CA ALA A 276 -14.53 -3.52 15.00
C ALA A 276 -15.08 -4.47 13.94
N LEU A 277 -14.19 -5.16 13.20
CA LEU A 277 -14.57 -6.16 12.21
C LEU A 277 -15.13 -7.43 12.86
N GLU A 278 -14.52 -7.93 13.95
CA GLU A 278 -15.05 -9.08 14.71
C GLU A 278 -16.46 -8.78 15.26
N LYS A 279 -16.68 -7.58 15.76
CA LYS A 279 -18.00 -7.14 16.20
C LYS A 279 -19.04 -7.14 15.08
N ALA A 280 -18.64 -6.71 13.87
CA ALA A 280 -19.53 -6.77 12.71
C ALA A 280 -19.88 -8.20 12.31
N LEU A 281 -18.94 -9.16 12.47
CA LEU A 281 -19.16 -10.57 12.19
C LEU A 281 -20.17 -11.24 13.14
N GLU A 282 -20.44 -10.66 14.33
CA GLU A 282 -21.45 -11.22 15.28
C GLU A 282 -22.81 -11.42 14.62
N GLN A 283 -23.20 -10.54 13.69
CA GLN A 283 -24.49 -10.61 12.98
C GLN A 283 -24.59 -11.82 12.01
N VAL A 284 -23.47 -12.46 11.65
CA VAL A 284 -23.40 -13.61 10.76
C VAL A 284 -22.83 -14.86 11.42
N GLY A 285 -22.89 -14.92 12.76
CA GLY A 285 -22.46 -16.08 13.54
C GLY A 285 -21.07 -15.97 14.14
N GLY A 286 -20.51 -14.77 14.19
CA GLY A 286 -19.19 -14.49 14.74
C GLY A 286 -18.04 -14.81 13.79
N GLY A 287 -16.82 -14.47 14.18
CA GLY A 287 -15.61 -14.72 13.40
C GLY A 287 -14.36 -14.22 14.10
N LYS A 288 -13.21 -14.46 13.49
CA LYS A 288 -11.90 -14.05 13.99
C LYS A 288 -11.15 -13.26 12.95
N VAL A 289 -10.62 -12.12 13.37
CA VAL A 289 -9.81 -11.22 12.56
C VAL A 289 -8.46 -11.03 13.26
N ARG A 290 -7.40 -11.44 12.60
CA ARG A 290 -6.03 -11.26 13.08
C ARG A 290 -5.28 -10.28 12.20
N TYR A 291 -4.43 -9.46 12.78
CA TYR A 291 -3.49 -8.62 12.05
C TYR A 291 -2.11 -9.28 12.02
N MET A 292 -1.30 -8.91 11.02
CA MET A 292 0.08 -9.38 10.93
C MET A 292 1.01 -8.46 11.73
N GLU A 293 1.97 -9.04 12.44
CA GLU A 293 2.96 -8.27 13.21
C GLU A 293 3.91 -7.45 12.31
N ASP A 294 4.26 -8.00 11.13
CA ASP A 294 5.08 -7.31 10.12
C ASP A 294 4.32 -7.24 8.78
N PRO A 295 3.33 -6.35 8.67
CA PRO A 295 2.47 -6.30 7.49
C PRO A 295 3.15 -5.67 6.27
N VAL A 296 4.28 -4.98 6.44
CA VAL A 296 4.93 -4.20 5.37
C VAL A 296 5.56 -5.11 4.32
N PHE A 297 6.20 -6.21 4.76
CA PHE A 297 6.96 -7.07 3.85
C PHE A 297 6.25 -8.36 3.45
N ILE A 298 5.13 -8.69 4.08
CA ILE A 298 4.48 -9.98 3.84
C ILE A 298 4.07 -10.18 2.38
N GLY A 299 3.62 -9.13 1.71
CA GLY A 299 3.29 -9.18 0.28
C GLY A 299 4.52 -9.41 -0.60
N SER A 300 5.64 -8.74 -0.31
CA SER A 300 6.89 -8.94 -1.05
C SER A 300 7.55 -10.29 -0.76
N ASP A 301 7.44 -10.79 0.47
CA ASP A 301 7.91 -12.14 0.82
C ASP A 301 7.08 -13.21 0.07
N GLY A 302 5.77 -13.02 -0.01
CA GLY A 302 4.91 -13.89 -0.82
C GLY A 302 5.22 -13.80 -2.31
N GLY A 303 5.52 -12.61 -2.81
CA GLY A 303 6.02 -12.41 -4.17
C GLY A 303 7.34 -13.15 -4.43
N LEU A 304 8.26 -13.13 -3.47
CA LEU A 304 9.51 -13.90 -3.56
C LEU A 304 9.26 -15.42 -3.53
N ALA A 305 8.37 -15.90 -2.66
CA ALA A 305 7.99 -17.31 -2.64
C ALA A 305 7.37 -17.75 -3.97
N LEU A 306 6.44 -16.96 -4.51
CA LEU A 306 5.90 -17.17 -5.85
C LEU A 306 6.96 -17.20 -6.93
N ALA A 307 7.97 -16.32 -6.86
CA ALA A 307 9.05 -16.29 -7.83
C ALA A 307 9.93 -17.57 -7.81
N ILE A 308 10.03 -18.22 -6.65
CA ILE A 308 10.77 -19.46 -6.48
C ILE A 308 9.96 -20.66 -7.00
N ASP A 309 8.65 -20.66 -6.74
CA ASP A 309 7.78 -21.80 -7.01
C ASP A 309 7.15 -21.79 -8.41
N ALA A 310 7.05 -20.60 -9.05
CA ALA A 310 6.37 -20.44 -10.33
C ALA A 310 7.05 -21.24 -11.45
N PRO A 311 6.30 -22.10 -12.17
CA PRO A 311 6.84 -22.81 -13.33
C PRO A 311 7.20 -21.85 -14.47
N GLU A 312 8.13 -22.25 -15.35
CA GLU A 312 8.59 -21.42 -16.48
C GLU A 312 7.44 -20.90 -17.36
N GLY A 313 6.36 -21.66 -17.49
CA GLY A 313 5.21 -21.30 -18.32
C GLY A 313 4.35 -20.15 -17.78
N ASP A 314 4.50 -19.80 -16.50
CA ASP A 314 3.75 -18.72 -15.85
C ASP A 314 4.44 -17.35 -16.02
N TRP A 315 5.70 -17.36 -16.44
CA TRP A 315 6.49 -16.15 -16.66
C TRP A 315 6.23 -15.53 -18.03
N GLU A 316 5.78 -14.29 -18.04
CA GLU A 316 5.64 -13.50 -19.25
C GLU A 316 7.00 -12.88 -19.62
N LYS A 317 7.60 -13.32 -20.74
CA LYS A 317 8.84 -12.72 -21.27
C LYS A 317 8.55 -11.34 -21.85
N LEU A 318 9.30 -10.34 -21.38
CA LEU A 318 9.22 -8.98 -21.85
C LEU A 318 10.31 -8.79 -22.93
N SER A 319 10.00 -9.14 -24.19
CA SER A 319 10.89 -8.79 -25.29
C SER A 319 11.12 -7.27 -25.35
N ALA A 320 12.36 -6.86 -25.54
CA ALA A 320 12.81 -5.47 -25.63
C ALA A 320 12.12 -4.69 -26.77
#